data_dc63652a2bb56402746533ae7eea040e
#
_entry.id   dc63652a2bb56402746533ae7eea040e
#
_cell.length_a   1.000
_cell.length_b   1.000
_cell.length_c   1.000
_cell.angle_alpha   90.00
_cell.angle_beta   90.00
_cell.angle_gamma   90.00
#
_symmetry.space_group_name_H-M   'P 1'
#
loop_
_entity.id
_entity.type
_entity.pdbx_description
1 polymer ?
#
loop_
_entity_poly.entity_id
_entity_poly.type
_entity_poly.pdbx_seq_one_letter_code
_entity_poly.pdbx_strand_id
1 'polypeptide(L)'
;CREDGYHGSTYLSASLNGKSRTSDWMNYANEMIIKVSSPKPFRNLDNLTIKQFEDKLIKEIENKIQATGAKNIAAFIGEPVLASGGVIVPPNNYFKRVKQVCKENDILFISDEVVTGFGRLGHIFSSEIEFEVVPDIITFAKGITSGYFPLGGMVISSQLMKELRNSNHSEAMFGHGLTYSSHPIGCAVALKNIELLEGGILDNAINIGPIFQEKLKKVQKLPT
;
A
#
# COMPACT_ATOMS: atom_id res chain seq x y z
N CYS A 1 3.65 -9.83 1.30
CA CYS A 1 3.69 -8.80 0.24
C CYS A 1 3.49 -9.41 -1.14
N ARG A 2 3.39 -8.60 -2.20
CA ARG A 2 3.13 -9.03 -3.58
C ARG A 2 4.38 -9.05 -4.44
N GLU A 3 4.41 -9.94 -5.45
CA GLU A 3 5.59 -10.18 -6.31
C GLU A 3 6.07 -8.97 -7.12
N ASP A 4 5.20 -8.00 -7.41
CA ASP A 4 5.56 -6.79 -8.15
C ASP A 4 5.53 -5.53 -7.27
N GLY A 5 5.41 -5.68 -5.95
CA GLY A 5 5.37 -4.56 -5.00
C GLY A 5 6.69 -3.81 -4.94
N TYR A 6 6.62 -2.54 -4.52
CA TYR A 6 7.77 -1.72 -4.20
C TYR A 6 7.52 -0.93 -2.92
N HIS A 7 8.33 -1.18 -1.89
CA HIS A 7 8.14 -0.63 -0.54
C HIS A 7 9.35 0.15 -0.01
N GLY A 8 10.35 0.40 -0.84
CA GLY A 8 11.52 1.19 -0.47
C GLY A 8 12.86 0.51 -0.76
N SER A 9 13.95 1.13 -0.29
CA SER A 9 15.32 0.73 -0.60
C SER A 9 16.19 0.47 0.64
N THR A 10 15.64 0.55 1.87
CA THR A 10 16.33 0.10 3.07
C THR A 10 16.32 -1.44 3.12
N TYR A 11 17.20 -2.05 3.91
CA TYR A 11 17.41 -3.50 3.91
C TYR A 11 16.09 -4.31 3.97
N LEU A 12 15.24 -4.03 4.95
CA LEU A 12 13.98 -4.76 5.11
C LEU A 12 12.96 -4.38 4.04
N SER A 13 12.79 -3.09 3.74
CA SER A 13 11.83 -2.66 2.71
C SER A 13 12.24 -3.12 1.31
N ALA A 14 13.53 -3.16 1.00
CA ALA A 14 14.04 -3.73 -0.25
C ALA A 14 13.74 -5.23 -0.35
N SER A 15 13.80 -5.96 0.76
CA SER A 15 13.44 -7.38 0.83
C SER A 15 11.96 -7.64 0.49
N LEU A 16 11.08 -6.68 0.78
CA LEU A 16 9.65 -6.74 0.43
C LEU A 16 9.38 -6.53 -1.07
N ASN A 17 10.32 -5.94 -1.81
CA ASN A 17 10.12 -5.62 -3.22
C ASN A 17 10.00 -6.88 -4.09
N GLY A 18 9.34 -6.74 -5.23
CA GLY A 18 9.20 -7.78 -6.24
C GLY A 18 10.53 -8.14 -6.92
N LYS A 19 10.59 -9.32 -7.53
CA LYS A 19 11.80 -9.84 -8.19
C LYS A 19 12.41 -8.89 -9.21
N SER A 20 11.60 -8.13 -9.93
CA SER A 20 12.10 -7.14 -10.91
C SER A 20 12.85 -5.96 -10.29
N ARG A 21 12.80 -5.82 -8.98
CA ARG A 21 13.41 -4.73 -8.20
C ARG A 21 14.49 -5.22 -7.24
N THR A 22 14.74 -6.53 -7.21
CA THR A 22 15.80 -7.13 -6.40
C THR A 22 16.94 -7.56 -7.29
N SER A 23 18.15 -7.53 -6.76
CA SER A 23 19.37 -7.92 -7.46
C SER A 23 19.93 -9.19 -6.83
N ASP A 24 20.30 -10.18 -7.64
CA ASP A 24 20.80 -11.48 -7.16
C ASP A 24 22.12 -11.39 -6.39
N TRP A 25 22.83 -10.28 -6.53
CA TRP A 25 24.10 -10.05 -5.80
C TRP A 25 23.91 -9.40 -4.43
N MET A 26 22.68 -9.00 -4.07
CA MET A 26 22.38 -8.44 -2.76
C MET A 26 21.81 -9.50 -1.83
N ASN A 27 22.21 -9.43 -0.57
CA ASN A 27 21.64 -10.28 0.48
C ASN A 27 20.39 -9.62 1.07
N TYR A 28 19.24 -10.26 0.91
CA TYR A 28 17.94 -9.80 1.40
C TYR A 28 17.45 -10.71 2.54
N ALA A 29 16.55 -10.19 3.39
CA ALA A 29 15.90 -10.95 4.46
C ALA A 29 14.78 -11.87 3.89
N ASN A 30 15.12 -12.72 2.91
CA ASN A 30 14.15 -13.55 2.19
C ASN A 30 13.42 -14.54 3.10
N GLU A 31 14.05 -15.01 4.16
CA GLU A 31 13.50 -15.94 5.16
C GLU A 31 12.35 -15.28 5.97
N MET A 32 12.29 -13.96 6.05
CA MET A 32 11.25 -13.21 6.74
C MET A 32 10.09 -12.82 5.83
N ILE A 33 10.19 -13.07 4.52
CA ILE A 33 9.28 -12.50 3.53
C ILE A 33 8.53 -13.59 2.76
N ILE A 34 7.20 -13.54 2.85
CA ILE A 34 6.30 -14.36 2.02
C ILE A 34 5.77 -13.51 0.89
N LYS A 35 5.99 -13.94 -0.35
CA LYS A 35 5.47 -13.30 -1.55
C LYS A 35 4.26 -14.07 -2.09
N VAL A 36 3.26 -13.32 -2.55
CA VAL A 36 2.05 -13.81 -3.21
C VAL A 36 1.90 -13.15 -4.57
N SER A 37 1.14 -13.76 -5.44
CA SER A 37 0.90 -13.27 -6.80
C SER A 37 0.29 -11.88 -6.80
N SER A 38 0.71 -11.06 -7.76
CA SER A 38 0.15 -9.72 -7.96
C SER A 38 -1.20 -9.78 -8.68
N PRO A 39 -2.15 -8.90 -8.31
CA PRO A 39 -3.49 -8.90 -8.90
C PRO A 39 -3.50 -8.23 -10.28
N LYS A 40 -2.97 -8.91 -11.31
CA LYS A 40 -2.87 -8.45 -12.71
C LYS A 40 -4.01 -8.99 -13.57
N PRO A 41 -5.19 -8.34 -13.66
CA PRO A 41 -6.32 -8.88 -14.42
C PRO A 41 -6.00 -9.08 -15.91
N PHE A 42 -5.14 -8.23 -16.48
CA PHE A 42 -4.70 -8.32 -17.88
C PHE A 42 -3.72 -9.46 -18.16
N ARG A 43 -3.18 -10.12 -17.14
CA ARG A 43 -2.35 -11.33 -17.24
C ARG A 43 -3.07 -12.58 -16.68
N ASN A 44 -4.37 -12.60 -16.81
CA ASN A 44 -5.19 -13.74 -16.45
C ASN A 44 -5.09 -14.83 -17.55
N LEU A 45 -3.96 -15.54 -17.54
CA LEU A 45 -3.64 -16.54 -18.56
C LEU A 45 -4.57 -17.76 -18.55
N ASP A 46 -5.28 -17.97 -17.45
CA ASP A 46 -6.23 -19.10 -17.30
C ASP A 46 -7.64 -18.76 -17.85
N ASN A 47 -7.81 -17.58 -18.45
CA ASN A 47 -9.11 -17.08 -18.95
C ASN A 47 -10.24 -17.11 -17.90
N LEU A 48 -9.91 -16.91 -16.64
CA LEU A 48 -10.87 -16.88 -15.53
C LEU A 48 -11.74 -15.61 -15.63
N THR A 49 -12.96 -15.68 -15.15
CA THR A 49 -13.72 -14.47 -14.86
C THR A 49 -13.00 -13.64 -13.79
N ILE A 50 -13.26 -12.33 -13.72
CA ILE A 50 -12.64 -11.46 -12.70
C ILE A 50 -12.86 -12.00 -11.29
N LYS A 51 -14.06 -12.51 -11.01
CA LYS A 51 -14.37 -13.12 -9.72
C LYS A 51 -13.51 -14.37 -9.45
N GLN A 52 -13.44 -15.29 -10.41
CA GLN A 52 -12.62 -16.51 -10.27
C GLN A 52 -11.13 -16.17 -10.11
N PHE A 53 -10.66 -15.17 -10.84
CA PHE A 53 -9.29 -14.68 -10.71
C PHE A 53 -9.03 -14.10 -9.31
N GLU A 54 -9.95 -13.29 -8.79
CA GLU A 54 -9.89 -12.77 -7.43
C GLU A 54 -9.91 -13.91 -6.40
N ASP A 55 -10.83 -14.89 -6.55
CA ASP A 55 -10.92 -16.05 -5.67
C ASP A 55 -9.62 -16.86 -5.64
N LYS A 56 -8.96 -17.03 -6.79
CA LYS A 56 -7.65 -17.69 -6.90
C LYS A 56 -6.57 -16.95 -6.10
N LEU A 57 -6.52 -15.62 -6.21
CA LEU A 57 -5.54 -14.80 -5.48
C LEU A 57 -5.77 -14.85 -3.96
N ILE A 58 -7.01 -14.78 -3.52
CA ILE A 58 -7.35 -14.87 -2.09
C ILE A 58 -7.01 -16.27 -1.57
N LYS A 59 -7.34 -17.32 -2.32
CA LYS A 59 -7.01 -18.69 -1.94
C LYS A 59 -5.50 -18.93 -1.81
N GLU A 60 -4.69 -18.31 -2.66
CA GLU A 60 -3.23 -18.35 -2.53
C GLU A 60 -2.76 -17.76 -1.20
N ILE A 61 -3.33 -16.61 -0.80
CA ILE A 61 -3.00 -15.95 0.48
C ILE A 61 -3.38 -16.87 1.66
N GLU A 62 -4.59 -17.41 1.66
CA GLU A 62 -5.05 -18.36 2.69
C GLU A 62 -4.12 -19.58 2.80
N ASN A 63 -3.74 -20.17 1.66
CA ASN A 63 -2.84 -21.32 1.62
C ASN A 63 -1.45 -20.98 2.18
N LYS A 64 -0.93 -19.79 1.89
CA LYS A 64 0.35 -19.31 2.46
C LYS A 64 0.25 -19.12 3.96
N ILE A 65 -0.84 -18.55 4.45
CA ILE A 65 -1.10 -18.38 5.90
C ILE A 65 -1.18 -19.75 6.57
N GLN A 66 -1.90 -20.69 5.99
CA GLN A 66 -2.03 -22.05 6.53
C GLN A 66 -0.67 -22.77 6.59
N ALA A 67 0.13 -22.68 5.52
CA ALA A 67 1.44 -23.33 5.45
C ALA A 67 2.47 -22.75 6.42
N THR A 68 2.41 -21.44 6.68
CA THR A 68 3.34 -20.73 7.58
C THR A 68 2.89 -20.79 9.03
N GLY A 69 1.58 -20.88 9.26
CA GLY A 69 0.93 -20.67 10.55
C GLY A 69 0.72 -19.16 10.81
N ALA A 70 -0.53 -18.75 11.03
CA ALA A 70 -0.92 -17.34 11.18
C ALA A 70 -0.09 -16.60 12.24
N LYS A 71 0.17 -17.24 13.40
CA LYS A 71 0.98 -16.67 14.49
C LYS A 71 2.44 -16.32 14.12
N ASN A 72 2.92 -16.81 12.98
CA ASN A 72 4.28 -16.53 12.49
C ASN A 72 4.28 -15.40 11.45
N ILE A 73 3.12 -14.78 11.19
CA ILE A 73 2.97 -13.71 10.21
C ILE A 73 2.56 -12.44 10.93
N ALA A 74 3.42 -11.44 10.96
CA ALA A 74 3.15 -10.17 11.62
C ALA A 74 2.18 -9.29 10.83
N ALA A 75 2.38 -9.17 9.52
CA ALA A 75 1.60 -8.26 8.68
C ALA A 75 1.56 -8.66 7.20
N PHE A 76 0.50 -8.24 6.53
CA PHE A 76 0.46 -8.10 5.08
C PHE A 76 0.70 -6.63 4.73
N ILE A 77 1.62 -6.35 3.80
CA ILE A 77 1.81 -5.01 3.24
C ILE A 77 1.47 -5.01 1.75
N GLY A 78 0.74 -3.99 1.31
CA GLY A 78 0.36 -3.84 -0.08
C GLY A 78 -0.03 -2.42 -0.48
N GLU A 79 0.33 -2.06 -1.71
CA GLU A 79 -0.11 -0.81 -2.34
C GLU A 79 -1.57 -0.96 -2.81
N PRO A 80 -2.48 -0.01 -2.59
CA PRO A 80 -3.85 -0.09 -3.15
C PRO A 80 -3.84 -0.26 -4.68
N VAL A 81 -2.95 0.47 -5.36
CA VAL A 81 -2.58 0.26 -6.76
C VAL A 81 -1.08 0.03 -6.82
N LEU A 82 -0.64 -1.06 -7.43
CA LEU A 82 0.79 -1.35 -7.61
C LEU A 82 1.40 -0.35 -8.60
N ALA A 83 1.94 0.75 -8.11
CA ALA A 83 2.41 1.83 -8.95
C ALA A 83 3.68 1.46 -9.74
N SER A 84 4.78 1.18 -9.04
CA SER A 84 6.07 0.81 -9.65
C SER A 84 6.02 -0.53 -10.39
N GLY A 85 5.09 -1.41 -10.02
CA GLY A 85 4.86 -2.70 -10.66
C GLY A 85 4.20 -2.62 -12.03
N GLY A 86 3.80 -1.41 -12.49
CA GLY A 86 3.20 -1.18 -13.80
C GLY A 86 1.79 -0.57 -13.75
N VAL A 87 1.49 0.20 -12.71
CA VAL A 87 0.16 0.83 -12.47
C VAL A 87 -0.96 -0.23 -12.53
N ILE A 88 -0.80 -1.28 -11.72
CA ILE A 88 -1.72 -2.41 -11.70
C ILE A 88 -2.86 -2.10 -10.74
N VAL A 89 -4.04 -1.89 -11.30
CA VAL A 89 -5.29 -1.75 -10.55
C VAL A 89 -5.82 -3.15 -10.24
N PRO A 90 -6.01 -3.49 -8.96
CA PRO A 90 -6.54 -4.81 -8.58
C PRO A 90 -8.02 -4.97 -8.95
N PRO A 91 -8.57 -6.19 -8.95
CA PRO A 91 -10.01 -6.40 -8.95
C PRO A 91 -10.69 -5.65 -7.78
N ASN A 92 -11.92 -5.19 -7.98
CA ASN A 92 -12.58 -4.25 -7.08
C ASN A 92 -12.64 -4.69 -5.60
N ASN A 93 -12.85 -5.98 -5.33
CA ASN A 93 -12.96 -6.47 -3.96
C ASN A 93 -11.65 -7.07 -3.42
N TYR A 94 -10.61 -7.13 -4.22
CA TYR A 94 -9.36 -7.80 -3.83
C TYR A 94 -8.78 -7.24 -2.52
N PHE A 95 -8.63 -5.94 -2.42
CA PHE A 95 -7.99 -5.28 -1.27
C PHE A 95 -8.83 -5.47 0.01
N LYS A 96 -10.16 -5.34 -0.11
CA LYS A 96 -11.12 -5.59 0.97
C LYS A 96 -11.08 -7.04 1.46
N ARG A 97 -11.03 -8.00 0.53
CA ARG A 97 -10.95 -9.43 0.87
C ARG A 97 -9.62 -9.79 1.52
N VAL A 98 -8.51 -9.23 1.06
CA VAL A 98 -7.20 -9.42 1.73
C VAL A 98 -7.25 -8.90 3.16
N LYS A 99 -7.81 -7.70 3.41
CA LYS A 99 -7.99 -7.17 4.78
C LYS A 99 -8.84 -8.10 5.63
N GLN A 100 -9.90 -8.68 5.06
CA GLN A 100 -10.75 -9.63 5.79
C GLN A 100 -9.97 -10.89 6.19
N VAL A 101 -9.22 -11.49 5.28
CA VAL A 101 -8.36 -12.65 5.57
C VAL A 101 -7.32 -12.31 6.64
N CYS A 102 -6.70 -11.15 6.58
CA CYS A 102 -5.76 -10.68 7.59
C CYS A 102 -6.43 -10.60 8.97
N LYS A 103 -7.61 -9.96 9.05
CA LYS A 103 -8.38 -9.80 10.28
C LYS A 103 -8.77 -11.15 10.91
N GLU A 104 -9.21 -12.10 10.09
CA GLU A 104 -9.61 -13.44 10.55
C GLU A 104 -8.45 -14.26 11.12
N ASN A 105 -7.22 -13.90 10.77
CA ASN A 105 -6.00 -14.59 11.19
C ASN A 105 -5.12 -13.78 12.15
N ASP A 106 -5.62 -12.65 12.69
CA ASP A 106 -4.88 -11.74 13.57
C ASP A 106 -3.55 -11.24 12.95
N ILE A 107 -3.58 -10.94 11.66
CA ILE A 107 -2.47 -10.42 10.88
C ILE A 107 -2.72 -8.93 10.63
N LEU A 108 -1.75 -8.06 10.92
CA LEU A 108 -1.86 -6.63 10.63
C LEU A 108 -1.93 -6.37 9.11
N PHE A 109 -2.73 -5.39 8.74
CA PHE A 109 -2.83 -4.94 7.35
C PHE A 109 -2.22 -3.55 7.19
N ILE A 110 -1.14 -3.47 6.40
CA ILE A 110 -0.42 -2.24 6.11
C ILE A 110 -0.76 -1.80 4.68
N SER A 111 -1.38 -0.63 4.55
CA SER A 111 -1.60 0.00 3.25
C SER A 111 -0.43 0.91 2.91
N ASP A 112 0.26 0.60 1.82
CA ASP A 112 1.31 1.46 1.29
C ASP A 112 0.69 2.50 0.33
N GLU A 113 0.40 3.68 0.88
CA GLU A 113 -0.17 4.80 0.13
C GLU A 113 0.88 5.83 -0.31
N VAL A 114 2.13 5.42 -0.43
CA VAL A 114 3.23 6.29 -0.89
C VAL A 114 2.93 6.90 -2.26
N VAL A 115 2.16 6.20 -3.12
CA VAL A 115 1.76 6.73 -4.44
C VAL A 115 0.28 7.09 -4.49
N THR A 116 -0.59 6.33 -3.88
CA THR A 116 -2.05 6.53 -3.97
C THR A 116 -2.56 7.67 -3.09
N GLY A 117 -1.84 8.04 -2.04
CA GLY A 117 -2.20 9.13 -1.15
C GLY A 117 -1.96 10.54 -1.73
N PHE A 118 -2.40 11.52 -0.99
CA PHE A 118 -2.20 12.96 -1.21
C PHE A 118 -2.63 13.43 -2.60
N GLY A 119 -3.89 13.11 -2.94
CA GLY A 119 -4.58 13.63 -4.13
C GLY A 119 -4.45 12.77 -5.39
N ARG A 120 -3.62 11.72 -5.42
CA ARG A 120 -3.46 10.88 -6.61
C ARG A 120 -4.77 10.25 -7.08
N LEU A 121 -5.62 9.82 -6.15
CA LEU A 121 -6.97 9.31 -6.41
C LEU A 121 -8.07 10.26 -5.89
N GLY A 122 -7.74 11.55 -5.66
CA GLY A 122 -8.69 12.55 -5.20
C GLY A 122 -8.84 12.66 -3.68
N HIS A 123 -8.12 11.86 -2.90
CA HIS A 123 -8.24 11.81 -1.44
C HIS A 123 -6.87 11.95 -0.76
N ILE A 124 -6.85 12.35 0.53
CA ILE A 124 -5.63 12.34 1.34
C ILE A 124 -5.13 10.90 1.48
N PHE A 125 -6.02 9.97 1.86
CA PHE A 125 -5.77 8.53 1.81
C PHE A 125 -6.92 7.86 1.08
N SER A 126 -6.59 6.91 0.21
CA SER A 126 -7.54 6.28 -0.71
C SER A 126 -8.06 4.92 -0.22
N SER A 127 -7.40 4.29 0.74
CA SER A 127 -7.74 2.94 1.19
C SER A 127 -9.18 2.82 1.66
N GLU A 128 -9.68 3.75 2.45
CA GLU A 128 -11.04 3.70 2.99
C GLU A 128 -12.08 4.06 1.91
N ILE A 129 -11.85 5.12 1.15
CA ILE A 129 -12.85 5.68 0.24
C ILE A 129 -12.94 4.88 -1.06
N GLU A 130 -11.80 4.55 -1.66
CA GLU A 130 -11.75 3.88 -2.96
C GLU A 130 -11.73 2.34 -2.86
N PHE A 131 -11.23 1.81 -1.76
CA PHE A 131 -11.01 0.36 -1.61
C PHE A 131 -11.80 -0.25 -0.43
N GLU A 132 -12.60 0.54 0.27
CA GLU A 132 -13.41 0.13 1.42
C GLU A 132 -12.61 -0.60 2.52
N VAL A 133 -11.38 -0.15 2.77
CA VAL A 133 -10.46 -0.76 3.73
C VAL A 133 -9.95 0.27 4.71
N VAL A 134 -10.17 0.01 6.01
CA VAL A 134 -9.51 0.72 7.10
C VAL A 134 -8.25 -0.07 7.48
N PRO A 135 -7.06 0.38 7.12
CA PRO A 135 -5.81 -0.31 7.45
C PRO A 135 -5.46 -0.19 8.94
N ASP A 136 -4.62 -1.10 9.42
CA ASP A 136 -4.03 -0.97 10.76
C ASP A 136 -2.87 0.03 10.76
N ILE A 137 -2.15 0.10 9.64
CA ILE A 137 -1.07 1.06 9.40
C ILE A 137 -1.17 1.56 7.95
N ILE A 138 -0.92 2.87 7.75
CA ILE A 138 -0.73 3.47 6.42
C ILE A 138 0.69 4.01 6.36
N THR A 139 1.44 3.69 5.30
CA THR A 139 2.72 4.33 5.00
C THR A 139 2.53 5.37 3.89
N PHE A 140 3.22 6.50 4.01
CA PHE A 140 3.10 7.58 3.04
C PHE A 140 4.42 8.33 2.83
N ALA A 141 4.57 8.93 1.66
CA ALA A 141 5.68 9.80 1.27
C ALA A 141 5.26 10.65 0.05
N LYS A 142 6.20 11.04 -0.79
CA LYS A 142 6.00 11.71 -2.10
C LYS A 142 4.98 12.85 -2.06
N GLY A 143 3.71 12.53 -2.27
CA GLY A 143 2.61 13.51 -2.34
C GLY A 143 2.45 14.37 -1.10
N ILE A 144 2.86 13.91 0.08
CA ILE A 144 2.74 14.67 1.33
C ILE A 144 3.41 16.05 1.26
N THR A 145 4.46 16.19 0.48
CA THR A 145 5.18 17.46 0.29
C THR A 145 5.18 17.94 -1.17
N SER A 146 4.45 17.28 -2.05
CA SER A 146 4.47 17.55 -3.51
C SER A 146 5.88 17.60 -4.11
N GLY A 147 6.86 16.92 -3.50
CA GLY A 147 8.24 16.86 -3.93
C GLY A 147 9.14 18.03 -3.50
N TYR A 148 8.61 19.01 -2.78
CA TYR A 148 9.38 20.17 -2.34
C TYR A 148 10.36 19.87 -1.18
N PHE A 149 10.10 18.82 -0.39
CA PHE A 149 10.97 18.39 0.69
C PHE A 149 10.91 16.87 0.87
N PRO A 150 12.03 16.17 1.13
CA PRO A 150 12.02 14.76 1.42
C PRO A 150 11.35 14.49 2.78
N LEU A 151 10.15 13.91 2.76
CA LEU A 151 9.40 13.54 3.94
C LEU A 151 8.63 12.24 3.66
N GLY A 152 8.58 11.39 4.66
CA GLY A 152 7.71 10.23 4.71
C GLY A 152 7.28 9.97 6.14
N GLY A 153 6.27 9.14 6.29
CA GLY A 153 5.75 8.80 7.60
C GLY A 153 4.81 7.61 7.56
N MET A 154 4.23 7.33 8.71
CA MET A 154 3.17 6.34 8.84
C MET A 154 2.09 6.83 9.80
N VAL A 155 0.88 6.36 9.59
CA VAL A 155 -0.25 6.47 10.51
C VAL A 155 -0.53 5.10 11.08
N ILE A 156 -0.71 5.03 12.39
CA ILE A 156 -1.03 3.81 13.11
C ILE A 156 -2.45 3.92 13.65
N SER A 157 -3.26 2.88 13.52
CA SER A 157 -4.63 2.87 14.01
C SER A 157 -4.70 3.10 15.52
N SER A 158 -5.78 3.74 15.98
CA SER A 158 -6.00 3.97 17.42
C SER A 158 -6.06 2.67 18.20
N GLN A 159 -6.58 1.59 17.61
CA GLN A 159 -6.62 0.28 18.23
C GLN A 159 -5.20 -0.25 18.50
N LEU A 160 -4.33 -0.25 17.50
CA LEU A 160 -2.94 -0.71 17.63
C LEU A 160 -2.16 0.14 18.63
N MET A 161 -2.34 1.47 18.60
CA MET A 161 -1.73 2.37 19.58
C MET A 161 -2.20 2.10 21.02
N LYS A 162 -3.46 1.74 21.19
CA LYS A 162 -4.00 1.39 22.51
C LYS A 162 -3.38 0.09 23.03
N GLU A 163 -3.19 -0.90 22.18
CA GLU A 163 -2.52 -2.16 22.54
C GLU A 163 -1.07 -1.92 22.94
N LEU A 164 -0.33 -1.12 22.19
CA LEU A 164 1.04 -0.75 22.54
C LEU A 164 1.12 -0.04 23.89
N ARG A 165 0.23 0.92 24.17
CA ARG A 165 0.21 1.67 25.44
C ARG A 165 -0.19 0.83 26.63
N ASN A 166 -1.07 -0.15 26.43
CA ASN A 166 -1.59 -1.02 27.50
C ASN A 166 -0.74 -2.29 27.69
N SER A 167 0.31 -2.47 26.91
CA SER A 167 1.20 -3.62 27.05
C SER A 167 1.88 -3.60 28.42
N ASN A 168 1.77 -4.71 29.13
CA ASN A 168 2.45 -4.93 30.42
C ASN A 168 3.95 -5.26 30.25
N HIS A 169 4.45 -5.33 29.04
CA HIS A 169 5.88 -5.47 28.78
C HIS A 169 6.59 -4.16 29.06
N SER A 170 7.51 -4.16 30.00
CA SER A 170 8.37 -3.00 30.31
C SER A 170 9.18 -2.50 29.09
N GLU A 171 9.32 -3.35 28.09
CA GLU A 171 10.03 -3.08 26.83
C GLU A 171 9.10 -2.74 25.65
N ALA A 172 7.78 -2.68 25.87
CA ALA A 172 6.82 -2.28 24.83
C ALA A 172 6.91 -0.78 24.54
N MET A 173 8.00 -0.38 23.93
CA MET A 173 8.27 0.99 23.52
C MET A 173 8.31 1.05 22.00
N PHE A 174 7.68 2.06 21.41
CA PHE A 174 7.86 2.37 20.00
C PHE A 174 9.27 2.94 19.78
N GLY A 175 10.25 2.05 19.65
CA GLY A 175 11.69 2.37 19.59
C GLY A 175 12.17 2.83 18.20
N HIS A 176 11.29 3.35 17.35
CA HIS A 176 11.66 3.84 16.02
C HIS A 176 11.96 5.35 16.08
N GLY A 177 13.22 5.71 15.98
CA GLY A 177 13.68 7.10 16.01
C GLY A 177 14.78 7.34 14.98
N LEU A 178 14.62 8.37 14.16
CA LEU A 178 15.63 8.87 13.22
C LEU A 178 15.98 10.30 13.62
N THR A 179 17.24 10.68 13.51
CA THR A 179 17.74 12.00 13.93
C THR A 179 16.94 13.15 13.32
N TYR A 180 16.53 13.01 12.06
CA TYR A 180 15.75 14.03 11.35
C TYR A 180 14.24 13.77 11.34
N SER A 181 13.72 12.88 12.17
CA SER A 181 12.27 12.76 12.36
C SER A 181 11.67 14.10 12.80
N SER A 182 10.49 14.41 12.28
CA SER A 182 9.77 15.67 12.55
C SER A 182 10.56 16.94 12.18
N HIS A 183 11.40 16.87 11.14
CA HIS A 183 12.15 18.03 10.67
C HIS A 183 11.22 19.23 10.42
N PRO A 184 11.43 20.41 11.04
CA PRO A 184 10.45 21.48 11.04
C PRO A 184 10.13 22.01 9.63
N ILE A 185 11.12 22.10 8.74
CA ILE A 185 10.88 22.52 7.35
C ILE A 185 10.00 21.49 6.63
N GLY A 186 10.28 20.20 6.79
CA GLY A 186 9.46 19.14 6.17
C GLY A 186 8.02 19.17 6.66
N CYS A 187 7.83 19.34 7.97
CA CYS A 187 6.49 19.46 8.57
C CYS A 187 5.75 20.71 8.08
N ALA A 188 6.42 21.85 7.99
CA ALA A 188 5.82 23.08 7.48
C ALA A 188 5.37 22.96 6.03
N VAL A 189 6.21 22.35 5.17
CA VAL A 189 5.87 22.08 3.76
C VAL A 189 4.68 21.11 3.67
N ALA A 190 4.67 20.04 4.47
CA ALA A 190 3.58 19.09 4.51
C ALA A 190 2.25 19.73 4.94
N LEU A 191 2.26 20.53 6.01
CA LEU A 191 1.06 21.23 6.49
C LEU A 191 0.51 22.17 5.42
N LYS A 192 1.38 22.95 4.77
CA LYS A 192 0.94 23.85 3.69
C LYS A 192 0.39 23.07 2.48
N ASN A 193 1.00 21.94 2.15
CA ASN A 193 0.52 21.10 1.06
C ASN A 193 -0.85 20.49 1.38
N ILE A 194 -1.08 20.01 2.61
CA ILE A 194 -2.39 19.51 3.04
C ILE A 194 -3.44 20.61 2.96
N GLU A 195 -3.15 21.81 3.47
CA GLU A 195 -4.05 22.96 3.38
C GLU A 195 -4.46 23.25 1.92
N LEU A 196 -3.51 23.21 1.00
CA LEU A 196 -3.81 23.44 -0.43
C LEU A 196 -4.63 22.30 -1.03
N LEU A 197 -4.35 21.06 -0.68
CA LEU A 197 -5.11 19.89 -1.14
C LEU A 197 -6.56 19.99 -0.69
N GLU A 198 -6.80 20.26 0.59
CA GLU A 198 -8.14 20.42 1.17
C GLU A 198 -8.83 21.71 0.70
N GLY A 199 -8.06 22.71 0.29
CA GLY A 199 -8.54 24.00 -0.26
C GLY A 199 -9.10 23.93 -1.67
N GLY A 200 -9.36 22.71 -2.22
CA GLY A 200 -10.05 22.51 -3.49
C GLY A 200 -9.26 21.72 -4.55
N ILE A 201 -7.98 21.40 -4.30
CA ILE A 201 -7.21 20.59 -5.24
C ILE A 201 -7.74 19.15 -5.31
N LEU A 202 -8.18 18.57 -4.17
CA LEU A 202 -8.80 17.25 -4.14
C LEU A 202 -10.10 17.23 -4.94
N ASP A 203 -10.97 18.21 -4.75
CA ASP A 203 -12.22 18.33 -5.50
C ASP A 203 -11.96 18.47 -7.01
N ASN A 204 -10.95 19.25 -7.38
CA ASN A 204 -10.55 19.38 -8.79
C ASN A 204 -10.07 18.04 -9.34
N ALA A 205 -9.28 17.26 -8.60
CA ALA A 205 -8.80 15.94 -9.01
C ALA A 205 -9.97 14.96 -9.24
N ILE A 206 -10.96 14.95 -8.33
CA ILE A 206 -12.18 14.14 -8.45
C ILE A 206 -12.97 14.54 -9.71
N ASN A 207 -13.14 15.82 -9.97
CA ASN A 207 -13.92 16.32 -11.10
C ASN A 207 -13.22 16.08 -12.46
N ILE A 208 -11.91 16.22 -12.52
CA ILE A 208 -11.12 16.05 -13.76
C ILE A 208 -10.87 14.58 -14.08
N GLY A 209 -10.77 13.72 -13.06
CA GLY A 209 -10.47 12.30 -13.20
C GLY A 209 -11.31 11.57 -14.26
N PRO A 210 -12.65 11.61 -14.19
CA PRO A 210 -13.52 10.97 -15.18
C PRO A 210 -13.32 11.50 -16.61
N ILE A 211 -13.13 12.80 -16.75
CA ILE A 211 -12.89 13.45 -18.07
C ILE A 211 -11.56 12.94 -18.67
N PHE A 212 -10.53 12.84 -17.84
CA PHE A 212 -9.24 12.32 -18.26
C PHE A 212 -9.33 10.84 -18.67
N GLN A 213 -10.02 10.02 -17.87
CA GLN A 213 -10.25 8.60 -18.15
C GLN A 213 -11.02 8.39 -19.48
N GLU A 214 -12.03 9.21 -19.75
CA GLU A 214 -12.78 9.16 -21.02
C GLU A 214 -11.85 9.44 -22.23
N LYS A 215 -10.97 10.44 -22.09
CA LYS A 215 -10.00 10.75 -23.15
C LYS A 215 -8.99 9.62 -23.36
N LEU A 216 -8.50 8.99 -22.28
CA LEU A 216 -7.60 7.83 -22.37
C LEU A 216 -8.25 6.63 -23.08
N LYS A 217 -9.53 6.36 -22.83
CA LYS A 217 -10.29 5.30 -23.54
C LYS A 217 -10.33 5.53 -25.06
N LYS A 218 -10.31 6.79 -25.51
CA LYS A 218 -10.22 7.09 -26.96
C LYS A 218 -8.84 6.73 -27.53
N VAL A 219 -7.78 6.96 -26.76
CA VAL A 219 -6.40 6.60 -27.16
C VAL A 219 -6.23 5.07 -27.32
N GLN A 220 -6.87 4.28 -26.45
CA GLN A 220 -6.83 2.81 -26.55
C GLN A 220 -7.40 2.25 -27.86
N LYS A 221 -8.21 3.04 -28.58
CA LYS A 221 -8.83 2.63 -29.84
C LYS A 221 -7.97 2.98 -31.07
N LEU A 222 -6.83 3.64 -30.87
CA LEU A 222 -5.92 3.96 -31.97
C LEU A 222 -5.19 2.68 -32.40
N PRO A 223 -4.98 2.47 -33.73
CA PRO A 223 -4.20 1.34 -34.20
C PRO A 223 -2.77 1.44 -33.67
N THR A 224 -2.23 0.31 -33.19
CA THR A 224 -0.83 0.14 -32.74
C THR A 224 0.02 -0.38 -33.86
#